data_43b01b532ec6c43b2006d8942dfbcd39
#
_entry.id   43b01b532ec6c43b2006d8942dfbcd39
#
_cell.length_a   1.000
_cell.length_b   1.000
_cell.length_c   1.000
_cell.angle_alpha   90.00
_cell.angle_beta   90.00
_cell.angle_gamma   90.00
#
_symmetry.space_group_name_H-M   'P 1'
#
loop_
_entity.id
_entity.type
_entity.pdbx_description
1 polymer ?
#
loop_
_entity_poly.entity_id
_entity_poly.type
_entity_poly.pdbx_seq_one_letter_code
_entity_poly.pdbx_strand_id
1 'polypeptide(L)'
;ARIQTLDGAPDRFVTSEKKDLIVDSFVKWRIKDFSAYYLRARGDKQYAETLLKQKVNNGLRTNFGSRTIKEIVSGKRSELMRDALTQVSESASELGIEVLDVRVKQINLPTEVSNSIFQRMRAERTAVAKEHRSQGREQSETIRAGVDRRVTVMLAEAERNARIVRGEGDAAAAKIYATSYSKDAGFYTF
;
A
#
# COMPACT_ATOMS: atom_id res chain seq x y z
N ALA A 1 -28.40 -7.94 30.04
CA ALA A 1 -29.06 -7.19 28.97
C ALA A 1 -28.89 -7.93 27.65
N ARG A 2 -29.97 -8.06 26.87
CA ARG A 2 -29.94 -8.76 25.58
C ARG A 2 -29.30 -7.85 24.51
N ILE A 3 -28.38 -8.38 23.69
CA ILE A 3 -27.84 -7.66 22.56
C ILE A 3 -28.92 -7.54 21.48
N GLN A 4 -29.09 -6.33 20.96
CA GLN A 4 -30.02 -6.00 19.89
C GLN A 4 -29.26 -5.53 18.66
N THR A 5 -29.85 -5.71 17.49
CA THR A 5 -29.30 -5.23 16.24
C THR A 5 -30.26 -4.20 15.66
N LEU A 6 -29.74 -3.02 15.40
CA LEU A 6 -30.42 -1.99 14.65
C LEU A 6 -29.94 -2.08 13.21
N ASP A 7 -30.82 -2.48 12.32
CA ASP A 7 -30.58 -2.54 10.87
C ASP A 7 -31.34 -1.38 10.22
N GLY A 8 -30.63 -0.43 9.65
CA GLY A 8 -31.20 0.74 9.02
C GLY A 8 -31.38 0.58 7.52
N ALA A 9 -32.30 1.32 6.93
CA ALA A 9 -32.31 1.49 5.48
C ALA A 9 -31.03 2.22 5.03
N PRO A 10 -30.55 1.97 3.79
CA PRO A 10 -29.40 2.67 3.26
C PRO A 10 -29.60 4.19 3.30
N ASP A 11 -28.64 4.91 3.85
CA ASP A 11 -28.64 6.36 3.96
C ASP A 11 -27.60 7.00 3.03
N ARG A 12 -27.88 8.25 2.61
CA ARG A 12 -26.99 9.02 1.73
C ARG A 12 -26.04 9.87 2.55
N PHE A 13 -24.75 9.76 2.26
CA PHE A 13 -23.67 10.54 2.87
C PHE A 13 -22.86 11.26 1.79
N VAL A 14 -22.37 12.46 2.11
CA VAL A 14 -21.54 13.26 1.23
C VAL A 14 -20.10 13.19 1.70
N THR A 15 -19.16 12.93 0.77
CA THR A 15 -17.73 12.90 1.05
C THR A 15 -17.11 14.31 1.03
N SER A 16 -15.82 14.41 1.43
CA SER A 16 -15.03 15.64 1.32
C SER A 16 -14.95 16.17 -0.12
N GLU A 17 -15.06 15.28 -1.10
CA GLU A 17 -15.07 15.60 -2.54
C GLU A 17 -16.46 16.03 -3.06
N LYS A 18 -17.43 16.25 -2.16
CA LYS A 18 -18.82 16.56 -2.50
C LYS A 18 -19.49 15.51 -3.39
N LYS A 19 -19.13 14.24 -3.18
CA LYS A 19 -19.73 13.10 -3.88
C LYS A 19 -20.64 12.33 -2.96
N ASP A 20 -21.78 11.91 -3.47
CA ASP A 20 -22.76 11.12 -2.73
C ASP A 20 -22.32 9.67 -2.62
N LEU A 21 -22.51 9.10 -1.43
CA LEU A 21 -22.37 7.67 -1.15
C LEU A 21 -23.69 7.16 -0.56
N ILE A 22 -24.11 5.99 -0.99
CA ILE A 22 -25.23 5.26 -0.38
C ILE A 22 -24.61 4.19 0.50
N VAL A 23 -24.80 4.31 1.80
CA VAL A 23 -24.17 3.43 2.80
C VAL A 23 -25.26 2.67 3.54
N ASP A 24 -25.14 1.36 3.52
CA ASP A 24 -25.92 0.42 4.32
C ASP A 24 -25.09 0.03 5.54
N SER A 25 -25.65 0.23 6.75
CA SER A 25 -24.97 -0.03 8.01
C SER A 25 -25.87 -0.69 9.02
N PHE A 26 -25.26 -1.44 9.94
CA PHE A 26 -25.97 -1.98 11.11
C PHE A 26 -25.18 -1.69 12.39
N VAL A 27 -25.90 -1.65 13.50
CA VAL A 27 -25.35 -1.37 14.81
C VAL A 27 -25.79 -2.45 15.78
N LYS A 28 -24.86 -2.98 16.57
CA LYS A 28 -25.16 -3.85 17.71
C LYS A 28 -25.09 -3.03 18.98
N TRP A 29 -26.15 -3.12 19.77
CA TRP A 29 -26.27 -2.33 21.00
C TRP A 29 -26.95 -3.12 22.12
N ARG A 30 -26.77 -2.64 23.34
CA ARG A 30 -27.48 -3.16 24.52
C ARG A 30 -27.78 -2.02 25.48
N ILE A 31 -28.77 -2.25 26.35
CA ILE A 31 -29.07 -1.32 27.43
C ILE A 31 -28.03 -1.55 28.54
N LYS A 32 -27.29 -0.51 28.92
CA LYS A 32 -26.31 -0.52 29.99
C LYS A 32 -26.89 0.06 31.28
N ASP A 33 -27.55 1.20 31.15
CA ASP A 33 -28.19 1.90 32.25
C ASP A 33 -29.72 1.99 32.00
N PHE A 34 -30.49 1.23 32.78
CA PHE A 34 -31.95 1.21 32.66
C PHE A 34 -32.60 2.48 33.12
N SER A 35 -32.03 3.20 34.08
CA SER A 35 -32.59 4.45 34.58
C SER A 35 -32.49 5.54 33.51
N ALA A 36 -31.29 5.75 32.96
CA ALA A 36 -31.07 6.69 31.85
C ALA A 36 -31.91 6.32 30.61
N TYR A 37 -31.98 5.05 30.29
CA TYR A 37 -32.78 4.53 29.16
C TYR A 37 -34.27 4.84 29.36
N TYR A 38 -34.83 4.59 30.56
CA TYR A 38 -36.24 4.87 30.84
C TYR A 38 -36.54 6.37 30.80
N LEU A 39 -35.69 7.19 31.39
CA LEU A 39 -35.89 8.65 31.43
C LEU A 39 -35.77 9.29 30.03
N ARG A 40 -34.86 8.87 29.21
CA ARG A 40 -34.54 9.51 27.92
C ARG A 40 -35.18 8.82 26.70
N ALA A 41 -35.32 7.51 26.75
CA ALA A 41 -35.95 6.74 25.69
C ALA A 41 -37.37 6.28 26.04
N ARG A 42 -37.93 6.75 27.19
CA ARG A 42 -39.30 6.42 27.65
C ARG A 42 -39.56 4.93 27.84
N GLY A 43 -38.52 4.09 27.93
CA GLY A 43 -38.64 2.65 27.95
C GLY A 43 -39.13 2.05 26.64
N ASP A 44 -39.31 2.84 25.59
CA ASP A 44 -39.76 2.38 24.28
C ASP A 44 -38.57 2.07 23.38
N LYS A 45 -38.56 0.81 22.88
CA LYS A 45 -37.51 0.31 22.01
C LYS A 45 -37.46 1.05 20.67
N GLN A 46 -38.62 1.30 20.05
CA GLN A 46 -38.65 1.93 18.72
C GLN A 46 -38.19 3.39 18.79
N TYR A 47 -38.54 4.08 19.85
CA TYR A 47 -38.09 5.45 20.11
C TYR A 47 -36.58 5.48 20.37
N ALA A 48 -36.04 4.54 21.15
CA ALA A 48 -34.61 4.41 21.40
C ALA A 48 -33.83 4.13 20.12
N GLU A 49 -34.33 3.23 19.27
CA GLU A 49 -33.72 2.89 17.97
C GLU A 49 -33.71 4.10 17.02
N THR A 50 -34.76 4.91 17.03
CA THR A 50 -34.83 6.14 16.23
C THR A 50 -33.76 7.15 16.67
N LEU A 51 -33.65 7.39 17.99
CA LEU A 51 -32.62 8.28 18.55
C LEU A 51 -31.20 7.75 18.26
N LEU A 52 -31.01 6.45 18.45
CA LEU A 52 -29.71 5.79 18.15
C LEU A 52 -29.37 5.93 16.68
N LYS A 53 -30.32 5.71 15.77
CA LYS A 53 -30.12 5.89 14.33
C LYS A 53 -29.68 7.31 13.97
N GLN A 54 -30.28 8.31 14.57
CA GLN A 54 -29.88 9.72 14.36
C GLN A 54 -28.41 9.95 14.81
N LYS A 55 -28.05 9.46 16.00
CA LYS A 55 -26.68 9.58 16.51
C LYS A 55 -25.66 8.83 15.64
N VAL A 56 -25.99 7.64 15.19
CA VAL A 56 -25.17 6.84 14.26
C VAL A 56 -24.99 7.58 12.93
N ASN A 57 -26.08 8.07 12.34
CA ASN A 57 -26.02 8.80 11.08
C ASN A 57 -25.20 10.09 11.19
N ASN A 58 -25.28 10.79 12.30
CA ASN A 58 -24.45 11.99 12.53
C ASN A 58 -22.97 11.62 12.67
N GLY A 59 -22.62 10.58 13.41
CA GLY A 59 -21.26 10.09 13.53
C GLY A 59 -20.69 9.62 12.19
N LEU A 60 -21.45 8.86 11.42
CA LEU A 60 -21.06 8.42 10.08
C LEU A 60 -20.91 9.61 9.11
N ARG A 61 -21.81 10.59 9.17
CA ARG A 61 -21.74 11.79 8.33
C ARG A 61 -20.46 12.58 8.56
N THR A 62 -20.07 12.77 9.81
CA THR A 62 -18.82 13.45 10.17
C THR A 62 -17.62 12.67 9.64
N ASN A 63 -17.59 11.35 9.83
CA ASN A 63 -16.50 10.49 9.39
C ASN A 63 -16.37 10.38 7.86
N PHE A 64 -17.49 10.27 7.14
CA PHE A 64 -17.47 10.24 5.67
C PHE A 64 -17.19 11.62 5.07
N GLY A 65 -17.72 12.68 5.68
CA GLY A 65 -17.55 14.06 5.21
C GLY A 65 -16.11 14.57 5.26
N SER A 66 -15.29 14.02 6.13
CA SER A 66 -13.86 14.37 6.24
C SER A 66 -12.93 13.57 5.33
N ARG A 67 -13.44 12.56 4.60
CA ARG A 67 -12.63 11.60 3.84
C ARG A 67 -13.00 11.59 2.36
N THR A 68 -12.02 11.18 1.55
CA THR A 68 -12.21 10.99 0.10
C THR A 68 -12.80 9.60 -0.20
N ILE A 69 -13.42 9.44 -1.36
CA ILE A 69 -13.94 8.13 -1.82
C ILE A 69 -12.83 7.08 -1.83
N LYS A 70 -11.63 7.46 -2.26
CA LYS A 70 -10.46 6.58 -2.31
C LYS A 70 -10.12 6.01 -0.93
N GLU A 71 -10.08 6.83 0.11
CA GLU A 71 -9.79 6.40 1.48
C GLU A 71 -10.88 5.49 2.04
N ILE A 72 -12.14 5.78 1.72
CA ILE A 72 -13.29 4.99 2.16
C ILE A 72 -13.29 3.59 1.52
N VAL A 73 -12.92 3.50 0.23
CA VAL A 73 -12.96 2.24 -0.55
C VAL A 73 -11.65 1.45 -0.43
N SER A 74 -10.50 2.11 -0.31
CA SER A 74 -9.17 1.50 -0.49
C SER A 74 -8.50 0.90 0.76
N GLY A 75 -9.21 0.69 1.88
CA GLY A 75 -8.66 -0.16 2.93
C GLY A 75 -8.51 0.43 4.33
N LYS A 76 -8.72 1.71 4.56
CA LYS A 76 -8.80 2.29 5.92
C LYS A 76 -10.17 2.09 6.59
N ARG A 77 -10.93 1.10 6.09
CA ARG A 77 -12.29 0.80 6.55
C ARG A 77 -12.34 0.45 8.04
N SER A 78 -11.31 -0.24 8.54
CA SER A 78 -11.23 -0.62 9.95
C SER A 78 -10.99 0.57 10.87
N GLU A 79 -10.21 1.56 10.44
CA GLU A 79 -10.02 2.81 11.18
C GLU A 79 -11.30 3.64 11.19
N LEU A 80 -11.93 3.79 10.03
CA LEU A 80 -13.19 4.49 9.88
C LEU A 80 -14.29 3.92 10.79
N MET A 81 -14.37 2.58 10.87
CA MET A 81 -15.35 1.93 11.76
C MET A 81 -15.03 2.13 13.24
N ARG A 82 -13.75 2.15 13.62
CA ARG A 82 -13.35 2.44 15.01
C ARG A 82 -13.67 3.86 15.41
N ASP A 83 -13.37 4.82 14.56
CA ASP A 83 -13.65 6.23 14.80
C ASP A 83 -15.16 6.47 14.92
N ALA A 84 -15.95 5.85 14.02
CA ALA A 84 -17.40 5.90 14.07
C ALA A 84 -17.96 5.25 15.35
N LEU A 85 -17.41 4.10 15.76
CA LEU A 85 -17.81 3.42 16.99
C LEU A 85 -17.55 4.28 18.22
N THR A 86 -16.36 4.89 18.32
CA THR A 86 -16.00 5.78 19.45
C THR A 86 -16.96 6.95 19.54
N GLN A 87 -17.18 7.66 18.44
CA GLN A 87 -18.06 8.84 18.40
C GLN A 87 -19.53 8.50 18.69
N VAL A 88 -20.00 7.39 18.15
CA VAL A 88 -21.36 6.92 18.38
C VAL A 88 -21.53 6.43 19.82
N SER A 89 -20.53 5.73 20.39
CA SER A 89 -20.56 5.23 21.77
C SER A 89 -20.65 6.35 22.78
N GLU A 90 -19.87 7.42 22.61
CA GLU A 90 -19.95 8.62 23.45
C GLU A 90 -21.36 9.22 23.42
N SER A 91 -21.89 9.43 22.21
CA SER A 91 -23.22 10.03 22.02
C SER A 91 -24.37 9.13 22.52
N ALA A 92 -24.22 7.80 22.40
CA ALA A 92 -25.25 6.85 22.82
C ALA A 92 -25.26 6.61 24.33
N SER A 93 -24.12 6.81 25.02
CA SER A 93 -24.01 6.65 26.47
C SER A 93 -25.02 7.53 27.23
N GLU A 94 -25.31 8.73 26.72
CA GLU A 94 -26.33 9.63 27.27
C GLU A 94 -27.73 9.00 27.31
N LEU A 95 -28.03 8.08 26.40
CA LEU A 95 -29.32 7.38 26.33
C LEU A 95 -29.37 6.13 27.23
N GLY A 96 -28.30 5.84 28.00
CA GLY A 96 -28.15 4.59 28.75
C GLY A 96 -27.91 3.39 27.85
N ILE A 97 -27.49 3.61 26.59
CA ILE A 97 -27.23 2.62 25.57
C ILE A 97 -25.73 2.44 25.40
N GLU A 98 -25.26 1.21 25.41
CA GLU A 98 -23.90 0.83 25.02
C GLU A 98 -23.91 0.29 23.60
N VAL A 99 -23.17 0.93 22.73
CA VAL A 99 -22.94 0.47 21.35
C VAL A 99 -21.74 -0.48 21.35
N LEU A 100 -21.96 -1.70 20.91
CA LEU A 100 -20.93 -2.76 20.91
C LEU A 100 -20.18 -2.81 19.58
N ASP A 101 -20.88 -2.55 18.47
CA ASP A 101 -20.28 -2.63 17.15
C ASP A 101 -21.07 -1.77 16.16
N VAL A 102 -20.34 -1.09 15.28
CA VAL A 102 -20.89 -0.33 14.15
C VAL A 102 -20.22 -0.85 12.90
N ARG A 103 -21.01 -1.38 11.96
CA ARG A 103 -20.45 -1.89 10.70
C ARG A 103 -21.22 -1.40 9.49
N VAL A 104 -20.46 -1.07 8.48
CA VAL A 104 -20.98 -0.82 7.14
C VAL A 104 -21.07 -2.15 6.40
N LYS A 105 -22.25 -2.51 5.92
CA LYS A 105 -22.49 -3.70 5.09
C LYS A 105 -22.01 -3.43 3.66
N GLN A 106 -22.48 -2.34 3.08
CA GLN A 106 -22.26 -2.00 1.69
C GLN A 106 -22.12 -0.49 1.50
N ILE A 107 -21.26 -0.10 0.59
CA ILE A 107 -21.09 1.27 0.14
C ILE A 107 -21.30 1.26 -1.37
N ASN A 108 -22.35 1.96 -1.80
CA ASN A 108 -22.67 2.10 -3.21
C ASN A 108 -22.41 3.54 -3.66
N LEU A 109 -21.84 3.65 -4.86
CA LEU A 109 -21.76 4.94 -5.56
C LEU A 109 -23.00 5.08 -6.43
N PRO A 110 -23.62 6.25 -6.51
CA PRO A 110 -24.66 6.49 -7.51
C PRO A 110 -24.14 6.17 -8.90
N THR A 111 -24.97 5.52 -9.72
CA THR A 111 -24.60 5.01 -11.05
C THR A 111 -24.04 6.09 -11.98
N GLU A 112 -24.52 7.31 -11.83
CA GLU A 112 -24.15 8.47 -12.65
C GLU A 112 -22.67 8.89 -12.51
N VAL A 113 -22.08 8.69 -11.34
CA VAL A 113 -20.69 9.06 -11.06
C VAL A 113 -19.74 7.84 -10.95
N SER A 114 -20.30 6.66 -10.86
CA SER A 114 -19.57 5.42 -10.65
C SER A 114 -18.52 5.15 -11.73
N ASN A 115 -18.92 5.24 -13.00
CA ASN A 115 -18.04 4.95 -14.15
C ASN A 115 -16.83 5.90 -14.21
N SER A 116 -17.05 7.20 -14.03
CA SER A 116 -15.96 8.19 -14.10
C SER A 116 -14.95 8.01 -12.95
N ILE A 117 -15.42 7.67 -11.76
CA ILE A 117 -14.57 7.39 -10.59
C ILE A 117 -13.76 6.12 -10.82
N PHE A 118 -14.38 5.03 -11.30
CA PHE A 118 -13.66 3.79 -11.58
C PHE A 118 -12.64 3.94 -12.70
N GLN A 119 -12.94 4.70 -13.76
CA GLN A 119 -11.99 5.00 -14.82
C GLN A 119 -10.79 5.79 -14.28
N ARG A 120 -11.02 6.80 -13.47
CA ARG A 120 -9.95 7.58 -12.82
C ARG A 120 -9.08 6.73 -11.92
N MET A 121 -9.68 5.90 -11.07
CA MET A 121 -8.93 4.97 -10.19
C MET A 121 -8.11 3.96 -11.00
N ARG A 122 -8.66 3.45 -12.11
CA ARG A 122 -7.95 2.54 -13.03
C ARG A 122 -6.76 3.25 -13.69
N ALA A 123 -6.95 4.46 -14.17
CA ALA A 123 -5.90 5.26 -14.78
C ALA A 123 -4.76 5.55 -13.77
N GLU A 124 -5.09 5.95 -12.55
CA GLU A 124 -4.10 6.15 -11.48
C GLU A 124 -3.29 4.88 -11.17
N ARG A 125 -3.98 3.74 -10.99
CA ARG A 125 -3.29 2.47 -10.73
C ARG A 125 -2.40 2.04 -11.90
N THR A 126 -2.85 2.27 -13.12
CA THR A 126 -2.06 2.00 -14.33
C THR A 126 -0.82 2.90 -14.41
N ALA A 127 -0.96 4.18 -14.06
CA ALA A 127 0.16 5.12 -14.01
C ALA A 127 1.22 4.69 -12.98
N VAL A 128 0.80 4.38 -11.75
CA VAL A 128 1.70 3.90 -10.69
C VAL A 128 2.39 2.59 -11.09
N ALA A 129 1.66 1.64 -11.67
CA ALA A 129 2.25 0.40 -12.14
C ALA A 129 3.24 0.61 -13.30
N LYS A 130 3.00 1.59 -14.18
CA LYS A 130 3.92 1.98 -15.26
C LYS A 130 5.19 2.62 -14.68
N GLU A 131 5.05 3.48 -13.70
CA GLU A 131 6.16 4.11 -13.00
C GLU A 131 7.09 3.08 -12.34
N HIS A 132 6.54 2.16 -11.54
CA HIS A 132 7.33 1.11 -10.91
C HIS A 132 8.02 0.19 -11.92
N ARG A 133 7.36 -0.13 -13.04
CA ARG A 133 7.99 -0.89 -14.12
C ARG A 133 9.12 -0.12 -14.79
N SER A 134 8.97 1.17 -14.97
CA SER A 134 10.01 2.03 -15.54
C SER A 134 11.23 2.12 -14.62
N GLN A 135 11.01 2.34 -13.32
CA GLN A 135 12.06 2.32 -12.30
C GLN A 135 12.80 0.98 -12.25
N GLY A 136 12.04 -0.14 -12.32
CA GLY A 136 12.65 -1.47 -12.37
C GLY A 136 13.50 -1.71 -13.60
N ARG A 137 13.10 -1.20 -14.77
CA ARG A 137 13.93 -1.26 -15.99
C ARG A 137 15.20 -0.42 -15.86
N GLU A 138 15.08 0.81 -15.38
CA GLU A 138 16.22 1.68 -15.14
C GLU A 138 17.25 1.02 -14.22
N GLN A 139 16.82 0.46 -13.10
CA GLN A 139 17.70 -0.24 -12.18
C GLN A 139 18.36 -1.47 -12.85
N SER A 140 17.59 -2.23 -13.63
CA SER A 140 18.11 -3.39 -14.37
C SER A 140 19.20 -2.99 -15.37
N GLU A 141 18.97 -1.95 -16.16
CA GLU A 141 19.97 -1.45 -17.11
C GLU A 141 21.21 -0.90 -16.41
N THR A 142 21.05 -0.19 -15.31
CA THR A 142 22.18 0.30 -14.51
C THR A 142 23.04 -0.85 -13.97
N ILE A 143 22.40 -1.89 -13.45
CA ILE A 143 23.11 -3.09 -12.96
C ILE A 143 23.84 -3.80 -14.10
N ARG A 144 23.17 -4.03 -15.24
CA ARG A 144 23.76 -4.66 -16.43
C ARG A 144 24.97 -3.90 -16.92
N ALA A 145 24.83 -2.59 -17.14
CA ALA A 145 25.96 -1.75 -17.58
C ALA A 145 27.13 -1.80 -16.59
N GLY A 146 26.85 -1.82 -15.28
CA GLY A 146 27.87 -1.96 -14.26
C GLY A 146 28.59 -3.31 -14.31
N VAL A 147 27.89 -4.40 -14.58
CA VAL A 147 28.47 -5.74 -14.74
C VAL A 147 29.28 -5.83 -16.02
N ASP A 148 28.75 -5.37 -17.14
CA ASP A 148 29.41 -5.41 -18.45
C ASP A 148 30.74 -4.63 -18.41
N ARG A 149 30.73 -3.47 -17.77
CA ARG A 149 31.95 -2.70 -17.51
C ARG A 149 32.98 -3.49 -16.71
N ARG A 150 32.57 -4.16 -15.63
CA ARG A 150 33.48 -4.97 -14.79
C ARG A 150 34.06 -6.14 -15.57
N VAL A 151 33.24 -6.82 -16.36
CA VAL A 151 33.68 -7.93 -17.22
C VAL A 151 34.71 -7.44 -18.22
N THR A 152 34.47 -6.33 -18.92
CA THR A 152 35.39 -5.71 -19.89
C THR A 152 36.72 -5.36 -19.24
N VAL A 153 36.70 -4.73 -18.07
CA VAL A 153 37.94 -4.38 -17.33
C VAL A 153 38.71 -5.65 -16.92
N MET A 154 38.01 -6.64 -16.37
CA MET A 154 38.62 -7.90 -15.92
C MET A 154 39.28 -8.66 -17.07
N LEU A 155 38.62 -8.73 -18.23
CA LEU A 155 39.19 -9.35 -19.43
C LEU A 155 40.42 -8.60 -19.93
N ALA A 156 40.39 -7.28 -19.98
CA ALA A 156 41.52 -6.45 -20.38
C ALA A 156 42.73 -6.59 -19.44
N GLU A 157 42.49 -6.65 -18.13
CA GLU A 157 43.51 -6.90 -17.11
C GLU A 157 44.13 -8.31 -17.26
N ALA A 158 43.30 -9.32 -17.46
CA ALA A 158 43.78 -10.70 -17.68
C ALA A 158 44.63 -10.80 -18.95
N GLU A 159 44.23 -10.16 -20.05
CA GLU A 159 44.99 -10.13 -21.29
C GLU A 159 46.30 -9.36 -21.13
N ARG A 160 46.30 -8.22 -20.45
CA ARG A 160 47.50 -7.46 -20.10
C ARG A 160 48.48 -8.33 -19.31
N ASN A 161 47.99 -9.00 -18.26
CA ASN A 161 48.85 -9.87 -17.43
C ASN A 161 49.43 -11.06 -18.22
N ALA A 162 48.61 -11.68 -19.08
CA ALA A 162 49.07 -12.74 -19.96
C ALA A 162 50.19 -12.27 -20.94
N ARG A 163 50.07 -11.05 -21.49
CA ARG A 163 51.10 -10.46 -22.33
C ARG A 163 52.41 -10.17 -21.56
N ILE A 164 52.31 -9.70 -20.33
CA ILE A 164 53.47 -9.45 -19.45
C ILE A 164 54.19 -10.77 -19.18
N VAL A 165 53.49 -11.82 -18.72
CA VAL A 165 54.06 -13.11 -18.42
C VAL A 165 54.69 -13.74 -19.66
N ARG A 166 54.07 -13.65 -20.85
CA ARG A 166 54.68 -14.09 -22.11
C ARG A 166 55.94 -13.34 -22.41
N GLY A 167 55.91 -11.99 -22.33
CA GLY A 167 57.10 -11.19 -22.58
C GLY A 167 58.27 -11.49 -21.64
N GLU A 168 57.98 -11.73 -20.37
CA GLU A 168 58.99 -12.17 -19.39
C GLU A 168 59.57 -13.54 -19.74
N GLY A 169 58.71 -14.50 -20.16
CA GLY A 169 59.14 -15.80 -20.64
C GLY A 169 60.02 -15.73 -21.87
N ASP A 170 59.59 -14.95 -22.86
CA ASP A 170 60.37 -14.74 -24.09
C ASP A 170 61.73 -14.06 -23.81
N ALA A 171 61.76 -13.07 -22.93
CA ALA A 171 63.01 -12.42 -22.51
C ALA A 171 63.92 -13.38 -21.75
N ALA A 172 63.40 -14.23 -20.87
CA ALA A 172 64.18 -15.26 -20.18
C ALA A 172 64.77 -16.28 -21.15
N ALA A 173 63.96 -16.76 -22.11
CA ALA A 173 64.41 -17.67 -23.14
C ALA A 173 65.53 -17.06 -24.01
N ALA A 174 65.33 -15.83 -24.48
CA ALA A 174 66.33 -15.13 -25.26
C ALA A 174 67.64 -14.95 -24.48
N LYS A 175 67.56 -14.64 -23.18
CA LYS A 175 68.75 -14.51 -22.31
C LYS A 175 69.46 -15.87 -22.15
N ILE A 176 68.77 -16.97 -22.00
CA ILE A 176 69.33 -18.33 -21.92
C ILE A 176 70.01 -18.66 -23.22
N TYR A 177 69.42 -18.45 -24.38
CA TYR A 177 70.01 -18.67 -25.69
C TYR A 177 71.21 -17.81 -25.87
N ALA A 178 71.14 -16.51 -25.64
CA ALA A 178 72.31 -15.60 -25.79
C ALA A 178 73.51 -16.05 -24.93
N THR A 179 73.23 -16.48 -23.67
CA THR A 179 74.27 -16.95 -22.74
C THR A 179 74.86 -18.25 -23.19
N SER A 180 74.08 -19.17 -23.76
CA SER A 180 74.57 -20.44 -24.28
C SER A 180 75.35 -20.26 -25.53
N TYR A 181 74.98 -19.44 -26.47
CA TYR A 181 75.69 -19.16 -27.69
C TYR A 181 76.99 -18.37 -27.46
N SER A 182 77.06 -17.51 -26.47
CA SER A 182 78.32 -16.81 -26.15
C SER A 182 79.42 -17.70 -25.57
N LYS A 183 79.07 -18.92 -25.12
CA LYS A 183 80.06 -19.90 -24.60
C LYS A 183 80.78 -20.65 -25.65
N ASP A 184 80.22 -20.79 -26.85
CA ASP A 184 80.87 -21.49 -27.95
C ASP A 184 80.58 -20.83 -29.30
N ALA A 185 81.30 -19.72 -29.57
CA ALA A 185 81.14 -18.90 -30.77
C ALA A 185 81.56 -19.64 -32.04
N GLY A 186 82.31 -20.73 -31.92
CA GLY A 186 82.81 -21.56 -33.07
C GLY A 186 81.74 -22.49 -33.64
N PHE A 187 80.72 -22.84 -32.83
CA PHE A 187 79.65 -23.76 -33.27
C PHE A 187 78.66 -23.09 -34.25
N TYR A 188 78.60 -21.77 -34.32
CA TYR A 188 77.67 -21.01 -35.19
C TYR A 188 78.29 -20.49 -36.48
N THR A 189 79.53 -20.84 -36.77
CA THR A 189 80.19 -20.41 -38.02
C THR A 189 80.12 -21.53 -39.09
N PHE A 190 79.28 -22.51 -38.88
CA PHE A 190 79.02 -23.59 -39.85
C PHE A 190 77.71 -23.36 -40.60
#